data_e1305248334937c0e309ac784421e560
#
_entry.id   e1305248334937c0e309ac784421e560
#
_cell.length_a   1.000
_cell.length_b   1.000
_cell.length_c   1.000
_cell.angle_alpha   90.00
_cell.angle_beta   90.00
_cell.angle_gamma   90.00
#
_symmetry.space_group_name_H-M   'P 1'
#
loop_
_entity.id
_entity.type
_entity.pdbx_description
1 polymer ?
#
loop_
_entity_poly.entity_id
_entity_poly.type
_entity_poly.pdbx_seq_one_letter_code
_entity_poly.pdbx_strand_id
1 'polypeptide(L)'
;LSEKFHFYELITNMFLHDPSGLSHLIFNMFGLFMFGSEVEQMWGGKKFLFFYFFTGIGASIIQELSWMIDTHSLVTAFNTAIAEGNGTALLPFEHMFTGGGSISNATLSNIITLKAQFLSSFISIGASGALFGVLLAFAWLFPEARMGIIFLPIMIPSRIFVAIYAVVELFFGVAL
;
A
#
# COMPACT_ATOMS: atom_id res chain seq x y z
N LEU A 1 6.24 -2.65 -12.54
CA LEU A 1 4.97 -3.06 -13.15
C LEU A 1 5.14 -4.48 -13.67
N SER A 2 4.30 -5.41 -13.24
CA SER A 2 4.31 -6.77 -13.77
C SER A 2 3.97 -6.75 -15.26
N GLU A 3 4.44 -7.74 -16.03
CA GLU A 3 4.06 -7.90 -17.46
C GLU A 3 2.55 -8.03 -17.67
N LYS A 4 1.79 -8.22 -16.58
CA LYS A 4 0.33 -8.38 -16.54
C LYS A 4 -0.41 -7.16 -15.97
N PHE A 5 0.30 -6.05 -15.68
CA PHE A 5 -0.33 -4.86 -15.12
C PHE A 5 -1.30 -4.21 -16.12
N HIS A 6 -2.49 -3.92 -15.66
CA HIS A 6 -3.50 -3.21 -16.43
C HIS A 6 -3.89 -1.88 -15.74
N PHE A 7 -4.03 -0.81 -16.50
CA PHE A 7 -4.34 0.52 -15.96
C PHE A 7 -5.63 0.58 -15.12
N TYR A 8 -6.60 -0.28 -15.37
CA TYR A 8 -7.81 -0.34 -14.56
C TYR A 8 -7.54 -0.85 -13.13
N GLU A 9 -6.42 -1.53 -12.90
CA GLU A 9 -6.02 -2.03 -11.58
C GLU A 9 -5.77 -0.88 -10.60
N LEU A 10 -5.33 0.30 -11.08
CA LEU A 10 -5.19 1.49 -10.25
C LEU A 10 -6.50 1.94 -9.60
N ILE A 11 -7.62 1.66 -10.26
CA ILE A 11 -8.95 1.97 -9.74
C ILE A 11 -9.53 0.78 -8.97
N THR A 12 -9.42 -0.43 -9.53
CA THR A 12 -10.00 -1.61 -8.90
C THR A 12 -9.33 -1.98 -7.59
N ASN A 13 -8.02 -1.71 -7.45
CA ASN A 13 -7.28 -1.89 -6.18
C ASN A 13 -7.90 -1.11 -5.01
N MET A 14 -8.50 0.05 -5.28
CA MET A 14 -9.19 0.84 -4.24
C MET A 14 -10.39 0.10 -3.63
N PHE A 15 -10.92 -0.92 -4.31
CA PHE A 15 -12.07 -1.72 -3.88
C PHE A 15 -11.67 -3.13 -3.44
N LEU A 16 -10.39 -3.49 -3.56
CA LEU A 16 -9.89 -4.76 -3.06
C LEU A 16 -9.69 -4.68 -1.54
N HIS A 17 -10.04 -5.76 -0.87
CA HIS A 17 -9.90 -5.89 0.57
C HIS A 17 -9.19 -7.20 0.88
N ASP A 18 -8.43 -7.18 1.98
CA ASP A 18 -7.75 -8.35 2.49
C ASP A 18 -8.77 -9.43 2.88
N PRO A 19 -8.75 -10.60 2.24
CA PRO A 19 -9.66 -11.70 2.57
C PRO A 19 -9.42 -12.28 3.97
N SER A 20 -8.28 -11.98 4.60
CA SER A 20 -7.91 -12.50 5.93
C SER A 20 -8.59 -11.75 7.09
N GLY A 21 -9.18 -10.56 6.84
CA GLY A 21 -9.79 -9.79 7.92
C GLY A 21 -10.84 -8.75 7.49
N LEU A 22 -12.06 -8.89 7.98
CA LEU A 22 -13.12 -7.89 7.81
C LEU A 22 -12.82 -6.57 8.56
N SER A 23 -11.92 -6.58 9.54
CA SER A 23 -11.59 -5.39 10.35
C SER A 23 -11.06 -4.26 9.49
N HIS A 24 -10.15 -4.52 8.56
CA HIS A 24 -9.60 -3.51 7.66
C HIS A 24 -10.68 -2.86 6.80
N LEU A 25 -11.60 -3.66 6.26
CA LEU A 25 -12.76 -3.16 5.51
C LEU A 25 -13.65 -2.27 6.39
N ILE A 26 -14.00 -2.76 7.59
CA ILE A 26 -14.88 -2.03 8.51
C ILE A 26 -14.25 -0.69 8.90
N PHE A 27 -12.95 -0.65 9.23
CA PHE A 27 -12.27 0.60 9.59
C PHE A 27 -12.17 1.57 8.43
N ASN A 28 -11.88 1.09 7.20
CA ASN A 28 -11.87 1.94 6.02
C ASN A 28 -13.26 2.53 5.72
N MET A 29 -14.31 1.71 5.77
CA MET A 29 -15.67 2.18 5.52
C MET A 29 -16.16 3.12 6.62
N PHE A 30 -15.83 2.83 7.87
CA PHE A 30 -16.17 3.70 9.00
C PHE A 30 -15.45 5.07 8.91
N GLY A 31 -14.15 5.06 8.60
CA GLY A 31 -13.39 6.29 8.39
C GLY A 31 -13.92 7.10 7.21
N LEU A 32 -14.22 6.44 6.09
CA LEU A 32 -14.80 7.11 4.92
C LEU A 32 -16.17 7.70 5.24
N PHE A 33 -17.01 6.98 5.97
CA PHE A 33 -18.32 7.49 6.40
C PHE A 33 -18.18 8.70 7.33
N MET A 34 -17.34 8.61 8.38
CA MET A 34 -17.19 9.67 9.35
C MET A 34 -16.57 10.94 8.78
N PHE A 35 -15.47 10.82 8.07
CA PHE A 35 -14.70 11.97 7.57
C PHE A 35 -15.12 12.39 6.17
N GLY A 36 -15.45 11.41 5.33
CA GLY A 36 -15.86 11.65 3.96
C GLY A 36 -17.18 12.40 3.87
N SER A 37 -18.16 12.08 4.72
CA SER A 37 -19.46 12.78 4.72
C SER A 37 -19.33 14.27 5.05
N GLU A 38 -18.46 14.63 5.99
CA GLU A 38 -18.22 16.04 6.35
C GLU A 38 -17.52 16.79 5.21
N VAL A 39 -16.51 16.18 4.58
CA VAL A 39 -15.82 16.77 3.43
C VAL A 39 -16.76 16.89 2.23
N GLU A 40 -17.60 15.87 1.99
CA GLU A 40 -18.60 15.88 0.92
C GLU A 40 -19.64 17.00 1.11
N GLN A 41 -20.12 17.21 2.34
CA GLN A 41 -21.06 18.29 2.67
C GLN A 41 -20.45 19.66 2.34
N MET A 42 -19.15 19.86 2.59
CA MET A 42 -18.48 21.12 2.31
C MET A 42 -18.17 21.35 0.83
N TRP A 43 -17.76 20.30 0.11
CA TRP A 43 -17.29 20.43 -1.26
C TRP A 43 -18.34 20.05 -2.32
N GLY A 44 -19.37 19.33 -1.91
CA GLY A 44 -20.34 18.70 -2.80
C GLY A 44 -19.83 17.39 -3.41
N GLY A 45 -20.75 16.45 -3.67
CA GLY A 45 -20.44 15.09 -4.06
C GLY A 45 -19.51 14.94 -5.28
N LYS A 46 -19.66 15.80 -6.29
CA LYS A 46 -18.80 15.71 -7.49
C LYS A 46 -17.33 16.01 -7.20
N LYS A 47 -17.06 17.07 -6.41
CA LYS A 47 -15.69 17.44 -6.03
C LYS A 47 -15.09 16.42 -5.08
N PHE A 48 -15.89 15.91 -4.13
CA PHE A 48 -15.48 14.87 -3.20
C PHE A 48 -15.07 13.60 -3.93
N LEU A 49 -15.90 13.08 -4.85
CA LEU A 49 -15.60 11.91 -5.65
C LEU A 49 -14.34 12.08 -6.50
N PHE A 50 -14.21 13.23 -7.18
CA PHE A 50 -13.01 13.53 -7.94
C PHE A 50 -11.76 13.49 -7.06
N PHE A 51 -11.81 14.14 -5.90
CA PHE A 51 -10.70 14.16 -4.96
C PHE A 51 -10.37 12.76 -4.42
N TYR A 52 -11.40 11.98 -4.06
CA TYR A 52 -11.25 10.61 -3.56
C TYR A 52 -10.53 9.72 -4.58
N PHE A 53 -10.98 9.71 -5.83
CA PHE A 53 -10.31 8.94 -6.88
C PHE A 53 -8.92 9.47 -7.21
N PHE A 54 -8.75 10.78 -7.24
CA PHE A 54 -7.46 11.40 -7.52
C PHE A 54 -6.41 11.02 -6.47
N THR A 55 -6.75 11.08 -5.19
CA THR A 55 -5.84 10.70 -4.10
C THR A 55 -5.59 9.19 -4.07
N GLY A 56 -6.60 8.36 -4.32
CA GLY A 56 -6.45 6.91 -4.39
C GLY A 56 -5.55 6.46 -5.54
N ILE A 57 -5.78 6.97 -6.73
CA ILE A 57 -4.93 6.69 -7.91
C ILE A 57 -3.52 7.21 -7.68
N GLY A 58 -3.37 8.42 -7.13
CA GLY A 58 -2.07 8.99 -6.78
C GLY A 58 -1.29 8.13 -5.78
N ALA A 59 -1.95 7.65 -4.74
CA ALA A 59 -1.36 6.75 -3.77
C ALA A 59 -0.93 5.42 -4.41
N SER A 60 -1.76 4.84 -5.27
CA SER A 60 -1.43 3.61 -5.99
C SER A 60 -0.20 3.79 -6.90
N ILE A 61 -0.10 4.91 -7.62
CA ILE A 61 1.06 5.21 -8.46
C ILE A 61 2.33 5.35 -7.62
N ILE A 62 2.27 6.07 -6.51
CA ILE A 62 3.43 6.24 -5.60
C ILE A 62 3.86 4.89 -5.05
N GLN A 63 2.92 4.05 -4.63
CA GLN A 63 3.19 2.70 -4.13
C GLN A 63 3.89 1.83 -5.18
N GLU A 64 3.40 1.82 -6.42
CA GLU A 64 4.00 1.07 -7.51
C GLU A 64 5.43 1.56 -7.83
N LEU A 65 5.65 2.88 -7.81
CA LEU A 65 6.97 3.46 -8.02
C LEU A 65 7.94 3.10 -6.88
N SER A 66 7.49 3.13 -5.62
CA SER A 66 8.27 2.70 -4.47
C SER A 66 8.69 1.23 -4.62
N TRP A 67 7.75 0.33 -4.87
CA TRP A 67 8.08 -1.08 -5.08
C TRP A 67 9.02 -1.32 -6.26
N MET A 68 8.85 -0.58 -7.35
CA MET A 68 9.76 -0.69 -8.50
C MET A 68 11.20 -0.31 -8.12
N ILE A 69 11.37 0.71 -7.29
CA ILE A 69 12.69 1.12 -6.79
C ILE A 69 13.27 0.07 -5.83
N ASP A 70 12.49 -0.34 -4.84
CA ASP A 70 12.92 -1.24 -3.77
C ASP A 70 13.24 -2.64 -4.29
N THR A 71 12.47 -3.12 -5.27
CA THR A 71 12.64 -4.48 -5.80
C THR A 71 13.55 -4.57 -7.01
N HIS A 72 14.00 -3.44 -7.57
CA HIS A 72 14.78 -3.40 -8.81
C HIS A 72 16.02 -4.32 -8.78
N SER A 73 16.79 -4.29 -7.70
CA SER A 73 18.02 -5.07 -7.55
C SER A 73 17.73 -6.57 -7.52
N LEU A 74 16.71 -6.99 -6.78
CA LEU A 74 16.31 -8.40 -6.68
C LEU A 74 15.68 -8.90 -7.97
N VAL A 75 14.83 -8.12 -8.63
CA VAL A 75 14.25 -8.48 -9.94
C VAL A 75 15.34 -8.62 -10.99
N THR A 76 16.35 -7.74 -10.97
CA THR A 76 17.52 -7.85 -11.84
C THR A 76 18.30 -9.14 -11.58
N ALA A 77 18.53 -9.47 -10.30
CA ALA A 77 19.18 -10.72 -9.90
C ALA A 77 18.40 -11.98 -10.38
N PHE A 78 17.05 -11.95 -10.27
CA PHE A 78 16.22 -13.02 -10.84
C PHE A 78 16.37 -13.15 -12.35
N ASN A 79 16.39 -12.04 -13.08
CA ASN A 79 16.54 -12.06 -14.53
C ASN A 79 17.91 -12.62 -14.95
N THR A 80 18.98 -12.25 -14.24
CA THR A 80 20.33 -12.78 -14.45
C THR A 80 20.38 -14.27 -14.13
N ALA A 81 19.83 -14.71 -13.01
CA ALA A 81 19.77 -16.11 -12.61
C ALA A 81 19.01 -16.97 -13.64
N ILE A 82 17.91 -16.45 -14.19
CA ILE A 82 17.16 -17.12 -15.27
C ILE A 82 17.99 -17.22 -16.55
N ALA A 83 18.70 -16.16 -16.92
CA ALA A 83 19.53 -16.13 -18.12
C ALA A 83 20.74 -17.08 -18.01
N GLU A 84 21.35 -17.20 -16.83
CA GLU A 84 22.48 -18.08 -16.55
C GLU A 84 22.05 -19.54 -16.27
N GLY A 85 20.77 -19.78 -16.00
CA GLY A 85 20.22 -21.10 -15.66
C GLY A 85 20.62 -21.62 -14.27
N ASN A 86 21.10 -20.73 -13.38
CA ASN A 86 21.51 -21.08 -12.01
C ASN A 86 21.18 -19.92 -11.03
N GLY A 87 21.16 -20.24 -9.73
CA GLY A 87 20.80 -19.28 -8.67
C GLY A 87 21.94 -18.40 -8.15
N THR A 88 23.12 -18.40 -8.78
CA THR A 88 24.30 -17.69 -8.28
C THR A 88 24.07 -16.18 -8.08
N ALA A 89 23.38 -15.56 -9.04
CA ALA A 89 23.02 -14.13 -8.95
C ALA A 89 22.09 -13.78 -7.78
N LEU A 90 21.42 -14.75 -7.19
CA LEU A 90 20.51 -14.58 -6.05
C LEU A 90 21.19 -14.74 -4.68
N LEU A 91 22.46 -15.15 -4.63
CA LEU A 91 23.18 -15.34 -3.37
C LEU A 91 23.16 -14.13 -2.43
N PRO A 92 23.29 -12.87 -2.89
CA PRO A 92 23.18 -11.69 -2.02
C PRO A 92 21.83 -11.57 -1.31
N PHE A 93 20.78 -12.21 -1.85
CA PHE A 93 19.41 -12.17 -1.35
C PHE A 93 18.96 -13.49 -0.71
N GLU A 94 19.88 -14.44 -0.50
CA GLU A 94 19.56 -15.79 0.02
C GLU A 94 18.80 -15.73 1.34
N HIS A 95 19.09 -14.74 2.20
CA HIS A 95 18.41 -14.52 3.49
C HIS A 95 16.90 -14.25 3.35
N MET A 96 16.43 -13.82 2.18
CA MET A 96 14.99 -13.57 1.91
C MET A 96 14.25 -14.86 1.56
N PHE A 97 14.96 -15.94 1.25
CA PHE A 97 14.39 -17.21 0.81
C PHE A 97 14.60 -18.30 1.86
N THR A 98 13.79 -18.31 2.90
CA THR A 98 13.89 -19.24 4.04
C THR A 98 13.38 -20.64 3.71
N GLY A 99 14.11 -21.41 2.92
CA GLY A 99 13.68 -22.75 2.50
C GLY A 99 14.69 -23.88 2.74
N GLY A 100 15.82 -23.61 3.41
CA GLY A 100 16.76 -24.66 3.87
C GLY A 100 17.66 -25.30 2.80
N GLY A 101 17.67 -24.80 1.58
CA GLY A 101 18.60 -25.24 0.52
C GLY A 101 19.42 -24.08 -0.03
N SER A 102 20.65 -24.35 -0.49
CA SER A 102 21.45 -23.31 -1.15
C SER A 102 20.78 -22.88 -2.47
N ILE A 103 20.45 -21.59 -2.57
CA ILE A 103 19.80 -21.03 -3.77
C ILE A 103 20.68 -21.13 -5.02
N SER A 104 22.01 -21.26 -4.85
CA SER A 104 22.94 -21.42 -5.98
C SER A 104 22.65 -22.67 -6.81
N ASN A 105 22.10 -23.73 -6.21
CA ASN A 105 21.77 -24.99 -6.86
C ASN A 105 20.31 -25.07 -7.31
N ALA A 106 19.57 -23.95 -7.23
CA ALA A 106 18.18 -23.90 -7.65
C ALA A 106 18.06 -24.18 -9.15
N THR A 107 17.13 -25.02 -9.53
CA THR A 107 16.83 -25.29 -10.94
C THR A 107 16.14 -24.09 -11.58
N LEU A 108 16.25 -23.96 -12.90
CA LEU A 108 15.60 -22.87 -13.63
C LEU A 108 14.08 -22.77 -13.33
N SER A 109 13.39 -23.91 -13.22
CA SER A 109 11.98 -23.94 -12.87
C SER A 109 11.71 -23.39 -11.48
N ASN A 110 12.59 -23.69 -10.50
CA ASN A 110 12.47 -23.16 -9.14
C ASN A 110 12.68 -21.65 -9.11
N ILE A 111 13.68 -21.14 -9.85
CA ILE A 111 13.96 -19.69 -9.92
C ILE A 111 12.77 -18.93 -10.53
N ILE A 112 12.18 -19.45 -11.61
CA ILE A 112 10.99 -18.86 -12.24
C ILE A 112 9.81 -18.84 -11.28
N THR A 113 9.60 -19.95 -10.54
CA THR A 113 8.52 -20.07 -9.56
C THR A 113 8.73 -19.09 -8.40
N LEU A 114 9.95 -18.99 -7.86
CA LEU A 114 10.30 -18.05 -6.80
C LEU A 114 10.08 -16.59 -7.24
N LYS A 115 10.52 -16.24 -8.45
CA LYS A 115 10.26 -14.91 -9.02
C LYS A 115 8.77 -14.63 -9.12
N ALA A 116 7.97 -15.59 -9.61
CA ALA A 116 6.53 -15.42 -9.72
C ALA A 116 5.86 -15.25 -8.36
N GLN A 117 6.25 -16.03 -7.35
CA GLN A 117 5.79 -15.91 -5.97
C GLN A 117 6.17 -14.56 -5.37
N PHE A 118 7.44 -14.14 -5.53
CA PHE A 118 7.91 -12.84 -5.09
C PHE A 118 7.08 -11.70 -5.68
N LEU A 119 6.90 -11.68 -7.00
CA LEU A 119 6.11 -10.64 -7.67
C LEU A 119 4.63 -10.68 -7.28
N SER A 120 4.08 -11.85 -6.96
CA SER A 120 2.69 -11.98 -6.50
C SER A 120 2.46 -11.56 -5.05
N SER A 121 3.54 -11.41 -4.25
CA SER A 121 3.42 -10.91 -2.86
C SER A 121 3.16 -9.39 -2.78
N PHE A 122 3.45 -8.65 -3.85
CA PHE A 122 3.17 -7.22 -3.94
C PHE A 122 1.72 -7.00 -4.39
N ILE A 123 0.82 -6.99 -3.43
CA ILE A 123 -0.59 -6.70 -3.68
C ILE A 123 -0.90 -5.34 -3.07
N SER A 124 -1.18 -4.36 -3.92
CA SER A 124 -1.73 -3.09 -3.45
C SER A 124 -3.18 -3.31 -3.06
N ILE A 125 -3.49 -3.14 -1.79
CA ILE A 125 -4.84 -3.35 -1.27
C ILE A 125 -5.39 -2.03 -0.75
N GLY A 126 -6.51 -1.64 -1.31
CA GLY A 126 -7.49 -0.87 -0.60
C GLY A 126 -7.53 0.63 -0.80
N ALA A 127 -8.64 1.12 -0.31
CA ALA A 127 -9.01 2.52 -0.26
C ALA A 127 -8.17 3.35 0.74
N SER A 128 -7.20 2.75 1.45
CA SER A 128 -6.46 3.42 2.53
C SER A 128 -5.75 4.69 2.07
N GLY A 129 -5.15 4.68 0.88
CA GLY A 129 -4.53 5.87 0.30
C GLY A 129 -5.53 6.98 0.00
N ALA A 130 -6.71 6.64 -0.54
CA ALA A 130 -7.80 7.59 -0.76
C ALA A 130 -8.36 8.09 0.58
N LEU A 131 -8.55 7.20 1.56
CA LEU A 131 -9.02 7.55 2.90
C LEU A 131 -8.03 8.49 3.60
N PHE A 132 -6.73 8.26 3.47
CA PHE A 132 -5.72 9.17 3.99
C PHE A 132 -5.83 10.56 3.38
N GLY A 133 -6.08 10.67 2.07
CA GLY A 133 -6.39 11.93 1.40
C GLY A 133 -7.62 12.60 1.99
N VAL A 134 -8.70 11.85 2.26
CA VAL A 134 -9.91 12.37 2.92
C VAL A 134 -9.63 12.86 4.33
N LEU A 135 -8.80 12.15 5.12
CA LEU A 135 -8.38 12.59 6.45
C LEU A 135 -7.59 13.89 6.41
N LEU A 136 -6.69 14.06 5.44
CA LEU A 136 -5.95 15.30 5.23
C LEU A 136 -6.89 16.45 4.86
N ALA A 137 -7.86 16.22 3.97
CA ALA A 137 -8.87 17.21 3.60
C ALA A 137 -9.74 17.60 4.81
N PHE A 138 -10.16 16.62 5.61
CA PHE A 138 -10.90 16.86 6.83
C PHE A 138 -10.11 17.71 7.84
N ALA A 139 -8.84 17.37 8.07
CA ALA A 139 -7.99 18.14 8.99
C ALA A 139 -7.73 19.56 8.47
N TRP A 140 -7.69 19.76 7.17
CA TRP A 140 -7.57 21.08 6.56
C TRP A 140 -8.85 21.93 6.72
N LEU A 141 -10.01 21.33 6.50
CA LEU A 141 -11.30 22.00 6.59
C LEU A 141 -11.74 22.26 8.06
N PHE A 142 -11.43 21.32 8.94
CA PHE A 142 -11.86 21.32 10.33
C PHE A 142 -10.69 21.15 11.31
N PRO A 143 -9.68 22.04 11.30
CA PRO A 143 -8.42 21.84 12.04
C PRO A 143 -8.59 21.74 13.56
N GLU A 144 -9.62 22.38 14.12
CA GLU A 144 -9.93 22.37 15.54
C GLU A 144 -10.99 21.34 15.96
N ALA A 145 -11.52 20.57 14.99
CA ALA A 145 -12.45 19.48 15.31
C ALA A 145 -11.79 18.49 16.25
N ARG A 146 -12.45 18.18 17.35
CA ARG A 146 -11.89 17.27 18.36
C ARG A 146 -12.18 15.82 17.97
N MET A 147 -11.11 15.07 17.77
CA MET A 147 -11.16 13.65 17.46
C MET A 147 -10.78 12.83 18.69
N GLY A 148 -11.61 11.87 19.03
CA GLY A 148 -11.34 10.91 20.09
C GLY A 148 -10.62 9.69 19.57
N ILE A 149 -9.63 9.21 20.31
CA ILE A 149 -9.01 7.91 20.05
C ILE A 149 -9.90 6.85 20.71
N ILE A 150 -10.37 5.86 19.95
CA ILE A 150 -11.18 4.76 20.45
C ILE A 150 -10.44 4.10 21.63
N PHE A 151 -11.12 3.94 22.76
CA PHE A 151 -10.62 3.41 24.03
C PHE A 151 -9.73 4.34 24.88
N LEU A 152 -9.41 5.55 24.39
CA LEU A 152 -8.68 6.54 25.19
C LEU A 152 -9.55 7.80 25.38
N PRO A 153 -9.78 8.27 26.61
CA PRO A 153 -10.60 9.47 26.85
C PRO A 153 -9.82 10.77 26.53
N ILE A 154 -9.07 10.73 25.42
CA ILE A 154 -8.24 11.86 24.98
C ILE A 154 -8.85 12.41 23.70
N MET A 155 -9.17 13.69 23.72
CA MET A 155 -9.68 14.44 22.59
C MET A 155 -8.58 15.37 22.07
N ILE A 156 -8.12 15.13 20.83
CA ILE A 156 -7.09 15.97 20.20
C ILE A 156 -7.64 16.66 18.95
N PRO A 157 -7.14 17.86 18.59
CA PRO A 157 -7.51 18.51 17.33
C PRO A 157 -7.18 17.63 16.11
N SER A 158 -8.05 17.65 15.12
CA SER A 158 -7.92 16.81 13.90
C SER A 158 -6.58 16.99 13.19
N ARG A 159 -6.06 18.24 13.12
CA ARG A 159 -4.74 18.54 12.53
C ARG A 159 -3.61 17.79 13.23
N ILE A 160 -3.66 17.67 14.57
CA ILE A 160 -2.64 16.94 15.33
C ILE A 160 -2.81 15.44 15.15
N PHE A 161 -4.06 14.96 15.21
CA PHE A 161 -4.37 13.55 14.99
C PHE A 161 -3.86 13.07 13.64
N VAL A 162 -4.18 13.78 12.56
CA VAL A 162 -3.79 13.39 11.19
C VAL A 162 -2.28 13.52 11.01
N ALA A 163 -1.62 14.53 11.62
CA ALA A 163 -0.17 14.65 11.57
C ALA A 163 0.54 13.47 12.27
N ILE A 164 0.07 13.06 13.46
CA ILE A 164 0.59 11.89 14.17
C ILE A 164 0.35 10.63 13.33
N TYR A 165 -0.85 10.46 12.79
CA TYR A 165 -1.19 9.30 11.96
C TYR A 165 -0.27 9.21 10.73
N ALA A 166 -0.02 10.35 10.05
CA ALA A 166 0.88 10.41 8.92
C ALA A 166 2.32 10.00 9.28
N VAL A 167 2.83 10.46 10.43
CA VAL A 167 4.17 10.09 10.91
C VAL A 167 4.25 8.60 11.24
N VAL A 168 3.21 8.06 11.89
CA VAL A 168 3.14 6.63 12.23
C VAL A 168 3.12 5.78 10.97
N GLU A 169 2.28 6.09 9.99
CA GLU A 169 2.21 5.37 8.70
C GLU A 169 3.53 5.45 7.93
N LEU A 170 4.17 6.64 7.89
CA LEU A 170 5.47 6.80 7.25
C LEU A 170 6.53 5.95 7.95
N PHE A 171 6.54 5.94 9.29
CA PHE A 171 7.51 5.16 10.06
C PHE A 171 7.33 3.66 9.81
N PHE A 172 6.11 3.14 9.90
CA PHE A 172 5.85 1.71 9.64
C PHE A 172 6.01 1.34 8.17
N GLY A 173 5.69 2.24 7.24
CA GLY A 173 5.88 1.99 5.80
C GLY A 173 7.35 1.98 5.36
N VAL A 174 8.26 2.60 6.12
CA VAL A 174 9.71 2.63 5.81
C VAL A 174 10.49 1.60 6.65
N ALA A 175 9.98 1.24 7.85
CA ALA A 175 10.68 0.37 8.79
C ALA A 175 10.33 -1.14 8.63
N LEU A 176 9.31 -1.49 7.84
CA LEU A 176 8.87 -2.86 7.55
C LEU A 176 9.12 -3.21 6.09
#